data_7d1839e1bb7e91504caed4329b798624
#
_entry.id   7d1839e1bb7e91504caed4329b798624
#
_cell.length_a   1.000
_cell.length_b   1.000
_cell.length_c   1.000
_cell.angle_alpha   90.00
_cell.angle_beta   90.00
_cell.angle_gamma   90.00
#
_symmetry.space_group_name_H-M   'P 1'
#
loop_
_entity.id
_entity.type
_entity.pdbx_description
1 polymer ?
#
loop_
_entity_poly.entity_id
_entity_poly.type
_entity_poly.pdbx_seq_one_letter_code
_entity_poly.pdbx_strand_id
1 'polypeptide(L)'
;MDEKKSVNFTVVPAEDSGPRTYSNFCAIQHSPFDFTLTFCEMMPLSETQFVPGQDHQFIKAPVKTRVVVPVQIIPGLVAALQENYRLYQEAYGPAKGPMH
;
A
#
# COMPACT_ATOMS: atom_id res chain seq x y z
N MET A 1 38.05 1.81 30.22
CA MET A 1 37.05 2.65 29.62
C MET A 1 36.21 1.87 28.65
N ASP A 2 34.94 2.02 28.76
CA ASP A 2 34.06 1.22 27.97
C ASP A 2 33.77 1.90 26.66
N GLU A 3 34.16 1.26 25.60
CA GLU A 3 33.72 1.68 24.29
C GLU A 3 32.36 1.06 24.02
N LYS A 4 31.41 1.92 23.76
CA LYS A 4 30.14 1.42 23.29
C LYS A 4 30.31 0.94 21.87
N LYS A 5 30.19 -0.35 21.70
CA LYS A 5 30.17 -0.89 20.35
C LYS A 5 28.80 -0.65 19.77
N SER A 6 28.77 0.11 18.70
CA SER A 6 27.56 0.29 17.93
C SER A 6 27.32 -0.99 17.13
N VAL A 7 26.17 -1.57 17.34
CA VAL A 7 25.75 -2.70 16.53
C VAL A 7 24.64 -2.21 15.61
N ASN A 8 24.91 -2.28 14.33
CA ASN A 8 23.93 -1.87 13.33
C ASN A 8 23.16 -3.08 12.84
N PHE A 9 21.88 -2.93 12.79
CA PHE A 9 20.99 -3.99 12.30
C PHE A 9 20.36 -3.54 11.02
N THR A 10 20.43 -4.38 10.00
CA THR A 10 19.71 -4.18 8.77
C THR A 10 18.67 -5.28 8.65
N VAL A 11 17.43 -4.88 8.55
CA VAL A 11 16.34 -5.84 8.40
C VAL A 11 16.21 -6.19 6.94
N VAL A 12 16.31 -7.47 6.65
CA VAL A 12 16.19 -7.98 5.28
C VAL A 12 15.07 -8.99 5.27
N PRO A 13 14.10 -8.86 4.37
CA PRO A 13 13.05 -9.87 4.30
C PRO A 13 13.65 -11.24 4.03
N ALA A 14 13.20 -12.23 4.79
CA ALA A 14 13.60 -13.59 4.56
C ALA A 14 13.02 -14.08 3.24
N GLU A 15 13.68 -15.07 2.64
CA GLU A 15 13.14 -15.68 1.44
C GLU A 15 11.76 -16.24 1.74
N ASP A 16 10.84 -15.95 0.86
CA ASP A 16 9.46 -16.35 1.05
C ASP A 16 8.97 -17.03 -0.21
N SER A 17 8.32 -18.15 -0.01
CA SER A 17 7.72 -18.89 -1.10
C SER A 17 6.25 -18.59 -1.26
N GLY A 18 5.70 -17.69 -0.45
CA GLY A 18 4.28 -17.36 -0.51
C GLY A 18 3.90 -16.61 -1.77
N PRO A 19 2.64 -16.68 -2.16
CA PRO A 19 2.16 -15.94 -3.32
C PRO A 19 2.12 -14.45 -3.05
N ARG A 20 2.28 -13.69 -4.12
CA ARG A 20 2.10 -12.24 -4.04
C ARG A 20 0.62 -11.93 -4.26
N THR A 21 0.14 -10.96 -3.51
CA THR A 21 -1.25 -10.52 -3.61
C THR A 21 -1.33 -9.25 -4.44
N TYR A 22 -2.13 -9.28 -5.48
CA TYR A 22 -2.36 -8.09 -6.29
C TYR A 22 -3.44 -7.22 -5.66
N SER A 23 -3.22 -5.93 -5.65
CA SER A 23 -4.20 -4.95 -5.20
C SER A 23 -4.00 -3.68 -6.00
N ASN A 24 -5.10 -3.04 -6.35
CA ASN A 24 -5.06 -1.78 -7.07
C ASN A 24 -5.78 -0.66 -6.33
N PHE A 25 -6.16 -0.90 -5.08
CA PHE A 25 -6.77 0.10 -4.23
C PHE A 25 -6.42 -0.18 -2.79
N CYS A 26 -6.10 0.87 -2.05
CA CYS A 26 -5.79 0.74 -0.63
C CYS A 26 -6.55 1.81 0.15
N ALA A 27 -7.39 1.37 1.07
CA ALA A 27 -8.03 2.27 2.03
C ALA A 27 -7.20 2.27 3.30
N ILE A 28 -7.04 3.43 3.91
CA ILE A 28 -6.21 3.58 5.08
C ILE A 28 -7.03 4.21 6.19
N GLN A 29 -6.96 3.59 7.36
CA GLN A 29 -7.59 4.10 8.57
C GLN A 29 -6.56 4.08 9.69
N HIS A 30 -6.81 4.85 10.73
CA HIS A 30 -5.88 4.87 11.85
C HIS A 30 -6.61 5.00 13.17
N SER A 31 -5.94 4.54 14.21
CA SER A 31 -6.27 4.79 15.60
C SER A 31 -5.09 5.55 16.22
N PRO A 32 -5.15 5.90 17.51
CA PRO A 32 -3.97 6.51 18.15
C PRO A 32 -2.75 5.60 18.17
N PHE A 33 -2.91 4.30 17.92
CA PHE A 33 -1.84 3.33 18.11
C PHE A 33 -1.36 2.69 16.83
N ASP A 34 -2.21 2.59 15.82
CA ASP A 34 -1.86 1.83 14.62
C ASP A 34 -2.60 2.34 13.39
N PHE A 35 -2.12 1.91 12.24
CA PHE A 35 -2.77 2.12 10.96
C PHE A 35 -3.23 0.79 10.42
N THR A 36 -4.39 0.80 9.79
CA THR A 36 -4.90 -0.37 9.07
C THR A 36 -4.90 -0.04 7.58
N LEU A 37 -4.17 -0.83 6.82
CA LEU A 37 -4.14 -0.73 5.36
C LEU A 37 -4.99 -1.86 4.80
N THR A 38 -6.06 -1.49 4.11
CA THR A 38 -6.98 -2.47 3.54
C THR A 38 -6.78 -2.47 2.03
N PHE A 39 -6.19 -3.55 1.54
CA PHE A 39 -5.86 -3.68 0.12
C PHE A 39 -6.99 -4.41 -0.58
N CYS A 40 -7.48 -3.80 -1.64
CA CYS A 40 -8.64 -4.29 -2.38
C CYS A 40 -8.31 -4.39 -3.86
N GLU A 41 -9.12 -5.15 -4.56
CA GLU A 41 -9.00 -5.21 -6.01
C GLU A 41 -10.28 -4.68 -6.62
N MET A 42 -10.16 -3.50 -7.27
CA MET A 42 -11.27 -2.92 -8.00
C MET A 42 -11.44 -3.66 -9.31
N MET A 43 -12.66 -4.11 -9.55
CA MET A 43 -13.03 -4.73 -10.80
C MET A 43 -13.69 -3.70 -11.70
N PRO A 44 -13.69 -3.92 -13.02
CA PRO A 44 -14.43 -3.01 -13.90
C PRO A 44 -15.90 -2.96 -13.51
N LEU A 45 -16.48 -1.75 -13.56
CA LEU A 45 -17.87 -1.56 -13.22
C LEU A 45 -18.73 -2.22 -14.30
N SER A 46 -19.63 -3.12 -13.89
CA SER A 46 -20.56 -3.75 -14.80
C SER A 46 -21.84 -2.92 -14.88
N GLU A 47 -22.62 -3.18 -15.93
CA GLU A 47 -23.90 -2.49 -16.09
C GLU A 47 -24.85 -2.75 -14.92
N THR A 48 -24.77 -3.93 -14.32
CA THR A 48 -25.62 -4.28 -13.18
C THR A 48 -25.25 -3.52 -11.92
N GLN A 49 -24.03 -2.98 -11.85
CA GLN A 49 -23.58 -2.22 -10.70
C GLN A 49 -23.82 -0.73 -10.87
N PHE A 50 -24.08 -0.29 -12.09
CA PHE A 50 -24.34 1.11 -12.37
C PHE A 50 -25.80 1.45 -12.02
N VAL A 51 -26.00 2.52 -11.26
CA VAL A 51 -27.32 2.98 -10.88
C VAL A 51 -27.62 4.26 -11.66
N PRO A 52 -28.51 4.19 -12.65
CA PRO A 52 -28.82 5.38 -13.46
C PRO A 52 -29.43 6.49 -12.62
N GLY A 53 -29.14 7.72 -12.96
CA GLY A 53 -29.73 8.88 -12.31
C GLY A 53 -29.05 9.31 -11.03
N GLN A 54 -28.01 8.63 -10.61
CA GLN A 54 -27.24 9.01 -9.43
C GLN A 54 -25.91 9.62 -9.83
N ASP A 55 -25.59 10.78 -9.25
CA ASP A 55 -24.31 11.43 -9.50
C ASP A 55 -23.16 10.66 -8.87
N HIS A 56 -23.41 9.94 -7.79
CA HIS A 56 -22.42 9.16 -7.09
C HIS A 56 -22.66 7.68 -7.33
N GLN A 57 -21.60 7.00 -7.75
CA GLN A 57 -21.62 5.56 -7.91
C GLN A 57 -20.68 4.95 -6.87
N PHE A 58 -21.12 3.88 -6.24
CA PHE A 58 -20.31 3.16 -5.26
C PHE A 58 -19.85 1.86 -5.87
N ILE A 59 -18.54 1.63 -5.82
CA ILE A 59 -17.93 0.41 -6.31
C ILE A 59 -17.48 -0.40 -5.11
N LYS A 60 -18.00 -1.61 -5.00
CA LYS A 60 -17.56 -2.51 -3.95
C LYS A 60 -16.35 -3.28 -4.46
N ALA A 61 -15.22 -3.08 -3.81
CA ALA A 61 -13.99 -3.75 -4.19
C ALA A 61 -13.69 -4.85 -3.18
N PRO A 62 -13.56 -6.10 -3.62
CA PRO A 62 -13.21 -7.17 -2.70
C PRO A 62 -11.93 -6.88 -1.95
N VAL A 63 -11.93 -7.16 -0.66
CA VAL A 63 -10.75 -7.01 0.17
C VAL A 63 -9.85 -8.20 -0.05
N LYS A 64 -8.60 -7.93 -0.40
CA LYS A 64 -7.61 -8.97 -0.60
C LYS A 64 -6.84 -9.26 0.68
N THR A 65 -6.49 -8.22 1.41
CA THR A 65 -5.77 -8.39 2.66
C THR A 65 -5.85 -7.11 3.47
N ARG A 66 -5.72 -7.26 4.76
CA ARG A 66 -5.58 -6.12 5.68
C ARG A 66 -4.29 -6.28 6.44
N VAL A 67 -3.57 -5.17 6.60
CA VAL A 67 -2.33 -5.15 7.34
C VAL A 67 -2.45 -4.07 8.39
N VAL A 68 -2.21 -4.45 9.64
CA VAL A 68 -2.19 -3.49 10.76
C VAL A 68 -0.74 -3.24 11.11
N VAL A 69 -0.35 -1.98 11.11
CA VAL A 69 1.03 -1.62 11.40
C VAL A 69 1.05 -0.59 12.52
N PRO A 70 2.05 -0.66 13.41
CA PRO A 70 2.16 0.35 14.45
C PRO A 70 2.50 1.72 13.84
N VAL A 71 2.06 2.78 14.53
CA VAL A 71 2.26 4.12 14.01
C VAL A 71 3.74 4.44 13.82
N GLN A 72 4.62 3.78 14.56
CA GLN A 72 6.06 4.06 14.52
C GLN A 72 6.69 3.74 13.17
N ILE A 73 6.14 2.82 12.40
CA ILE A 73 6.72 2.50 11.09
C ILE A 73 6.21 3.39 9.98
N ILE A 74 5.16 4.17 10.23
CA ILE A 74 4.52 4.92 9.16
C ILE A 74 5.46 5.96 8.52
N PRO A 75 6.19 6.78 9.29
CA PRO A 75 7.08 7.74 8.64
C PRO A 75 8.11 7.08 7.72
N GLY A 76 8.68 5.96 8.16
CA GLY A 76 9.64 5.24 7.33
C GLY A 76 9.01 4.62 6.09
N LEU A 77 7.79 4.10 6.22
CA LEU A 77 7.06 3.55 5.09
C LEU A 77 6.76 4.63 4.06
N VAL A 78 6.29 5.79 4.51
CA VAL A 78 6.02 6.90 3.60
C VAL A 78 7.30 7.32 2.87
N ALA A 79 8.40 7.47 3.61
CA ALA A 79 9.67 7.86 3.00
C ALA A 79 10.15 6.83 2.00
N ALA A 80 10.00 5.54 2.31
CA ALA A 80 10.42 4.48 1.40
C ALA A 80 9.58 4.46 0.13
N LEU A 81 8.27 4.69 0.25
CA LEU A 81 7.39 4.76 -0.92
C LEU A 81 7.76 5.96 -1.79
N GLN A 82 8.00 7.11 -1.17
CA GLN A 82 8.38 8.30 -1.93
C GLN A 82 9.69 8.11 -2.67
N GLU A 83 10.68 7.53 -2.01
CA GLU A 83 11.99 7.32 -2.64
C GLU A 83 11.89 6.32 -3.79
N ASN A 84 11.16 5.24 -3.59
CA ASN A 84 11.02 4.24 -4.65
C ASN A 84 10.21 4.78 -5.82
N TYR A 85 9.21 5.61 -5.56
CA TYR A 85 8.47 6.23 -6.63
C TYR A 85 9.34 7.21 -7.42
N ARG A 86 10.21 7.95 -6.73
CA ARG A 86 11.16 8.82 -7.40
C ARG A 86 12.08 8.03 -8.31
N LEU A 87 12.60 6.90 -7.83
CA LEU A 87 13.46 6.04 -8.64
C LEU A 87 12.72 5.47 -9.84
N TYR A 88 11.46 5.11 -9.63
CA TYR A 88 10.61 4.64 -10.72
C TYR A 88 10.48 5.71 -11.81
N GLN A 89 10.22 6.95 -11.41
CA GLN A 89 10.05 8.03 -12.38
C GLN A 89 11.34 8.31 -13.13
N GLU A 90 12.50 8.20 -12.48
CA GLU A 90 13.77 8.38 -13.16
C GLU A 90 14.01 7.30 -14.21
N ALA A 91 13.62 6.08 -13.90
CA ALA A 91 13.85 4.96 -14.80
C ALA A 91 12.83 4.87 -15.93
N TYR A 92 11.57 5.19 -15.66
CA TYR A 92 10.47 4.89 -16.58
C TYR A 92 9.62 6.10 -16.92
N GLY A 93 9.90 7.27 -16.34
CA GLY A 93 9.05 8.44 -16.49
C GLY A 93 7.85 8.39 -15.55
N PRO A 94 6.92 9.33 -15.69
CA PRO A 94 5.75 9.35 -14.82
C PRO A 94 4.89 8.11 -15.01
N ALA A 95 4.14 7.76 -13.96
CA ALA A 95 3.22 6.64 -14.02
C ALA A 95 2.21 6.87 -15.14
N LYS A 96 1.92 5.82 -15.90
CA LYS A 96 1.08 5.91 -17.09
C LYS A 96 -0.32 5.44 -16.78
N GLY A 97 -1.28 6.31 -17.09
CA GLY A 97 -2.66 5.94 -17.16
C GLY A 97 -3.29 5.57 -15.83
N PRO A 98 -4.59 5.44 -15.81
CA PRO A 98 -5.28 4.95 -14.64
C PRO A 98 -5.11 3.45 -14.49
N MET A 99 -5.25 2.99 -13.27
CA MET A 99 -5.26 1.57 -12.97
C MET A 99 -6.55 0.92 -13.45
N HIS A 100 -6.44 -0.31 -13.85
CA HIS A 100 -7.60 -1.14 -14.17
C HIS A 100 -7.25 -2.61 -14.19
#